data_5f66fb86a317ee06271d2d4f95f07031
#
_entry.id   5f66fb86a317ee06271d2d4f95f07031
#
_cell.length_a   1.000
_cell.length_b   1.000
_cell.length_c   1.000
_cell.angle_alpha   90.00
_cell.angle_beta   90.00
_cell.angle_gamma   90.00
#
_symmetry.space_group_name_H-M   'P 1'
#
loop_
_entity.id
_entity.type
_entity.pdbx_description
1 polymer ?
#
loop_
_entity_poly.entity_id
_entity_poly.type
_entity_poly.pdbx_seq_one_letter_code
_entity_poly.pdbx_strand_id
1 'polypeptide(L)'
;MNNQELQSLDSFVVLIYSTKVRGVGSDKLCWKPASSQGFKVSGYYHSLSPSIVICFPWNMVWQSKVSPQVAFFSWTAALGRILTIDNLWKRHFVVLEWFFMCKRCGESVDHLLLHYPIAYEMWSMIFCLFGICWVMPQRVVDLLDCWTCNFRRHRNIAIWRFVPHCLM
;
A
#
# COMPACT_ATOMS: atom_id res chain seq x y z
N MET A 1 14.06 -9.78 43.93
CA MET A 1 13.41 -8.70 43.15
C MET A 1 14.34 -8.31 42.05
N ASN A 2 13.87 -8.40 40.80
CA ASN A 2 14.69 -8.20 39.60
C ASN A 2 14.83 -6.67 39.34
N ASN A 3 16.00 -6.21 38.93
CA ASN A 3 16.23 -4.79 38.63
C ASN A 3 15.23 -4.18 37.63
N GLN A 4 14.63 -5.01 36.75
CA GLN A 4 13.59 -4.60 35.85
C GLN A 4 12.24 -4.32 36.51
N GLU A 5 11.90 -5.04 37.59
CA GLU A 5 10.68 -4.80 38.36
C GLU A 5 10.78 -3.52 39.17
N LEU A 6 11.95 -3.19 39.72
CA LEU A 6 12.21 -1.92 40.42
C LEU A 6 12.12 -0.72 39.48
N GLN A 7 12.68 -0.80 38.26
CA GLN A 7 12.58 0.30 37.26
C GLN A 7 11.13 0.49 36.78
N SER A 8 10.36 -0.57 36.66
CA SER A 8 8.96 -0.47 36.26
C SER A 8 8.08 0.13 37.39
N LEU A 9 8.39 -0.19 38.63
CA LEU A 9 7.75 0.42 39.79
C LEU A 9 8.06 1.93 39.94
N ASP A 10 9.31 2.32 39.75
CA ASP A 10 9.72 3.74 39.79
C ASP A 10 9.04 4.55 38.68
N SER A 11 8.97 4.04 37.47
CA SER A 11 8.26 4.70 36.37
C SER A 11 6.75 4.81 36.63
N PHE A 12 6.15 3.80 37.25
CA PHE A 12 4.75 3.82 37.60
C PHE A 12 4.46 4.83 38.74
N VAL A 13 5.31 4.90 39.75
CA VAL A 13 5.22 5.87 40.85
C VAL A 13 5.36 7.30 40.31
N VAL A 14 6.34 7.56 39.47
CA VAL A 14 6.53 8.86 38.81
C VAL A 14 5.29 9.24 38.00
N LEU A 15 4.67 8.30 37.26
CA LEU A 15 3.46 8.53 36.49
C LEU A 15 2.28 8.93 37.41
N ILE A 16 2.10 8.26 38.53
CA ILE A 16 1.05 8.57 39.50
C ILE A 16 1.23 9.98 40.10
N TYR A 17 2.44 10.29 40.57
CA TYR A 17 2.72 11.59 41.19
C TYR A 17 2.75 12.76 40.19
N SER A 18 3.02 12.51 38.92
CA SER A 18 2.96 13.54 37.87
C SER A 18 1.54 13.81 37.39
N THR A 19 0.58 12.92 37.69
CA THR A 19 -0.81 13.06 37.23
C THR A 19 -1.54 14.01 38.16
N LYS A 20 -1.85 15.21 37.72
CA LYS A 20 -2.70 16.18 38.48
C LYS A 20 -4.12 15.64 38.50
N VAL A 21 -4.55 15.15 39.67
CA VAL A 21 -5.94 14.79 39.92
C VAL A 21 -6.75 16.09 40.04
N ARG A 22 -7.68 16.34 39.12
CA ARG A 22 -8.65 17.42 39.24
C ARG A 22 -9.77 16.94 40.15
N GLY A 23 -9.77 17.36 41.40
CA GLY A 23 -10.66 16.90 42.47
C GLY A 23 -12.13 17.34 42.36
N VAL A 24 -12.64 17.72 41.20
CA VAL A 24 -14.02 18.16 41.01
C VAL A 24 -14.62 17.45 39.78
N GLY A 25 -15.58 16.54 40.03
CA GLY A 25 -16.35 15.83 39.00
C GLY A 25 -16.20 14.31 39.07
N SER A 26 -17.10 13.59 38.39
CA SER A 26 -17.01 12.15 38.21
C SER A 26 -15.90 11.78 37.22
N ASP A 27 -15.17 10.72 37.51
CA ASP A 27 -14.17 10.18 36.60
C ASP A 27 -14.77 9.83 35.25
N LYS A 28 -14.16 10.32 34.17
CA LYS A 28 -14.58 10.06 32.81
C LYS A 28 -13.40 9.51 32.02
N LEU A 29 -13.65 8.44 31.30
CA LEU A 29 -12.69 7.92 30.31
C LEU A 29 -12.52 8.94 29.18
N CYS A 30 -11.29 9.48 29.04
CA CYS A 30 -10.95 10.41 27.97
C CYS A 30 -10.02 9.76 26.95
N TRP A 31 -10.32 9.94 25.66
CA TRP A 31 -9.47 9.50 24.58
C TRP A 31 -8.30 10.49 24.37
N LYS A 32 -7.07 10.11 24.75
CA LYS A 32 -5.89 10.99 24.69
C LYS A 32 -5.62 11.67 23.35
N PRO A 33 -5.77 11.02 22.17
CA PRO A 33 -5.51 11.67 20.89
C PRO A 33 -6.46 12.80 20.52
N ALA A 34 -7.63 12.91 21.19
CA ALA A 34 -8.63 13.94 20.93
C ALA A 34 -9.28 14.40 22.24
N SER A 35 -8.54 15.12 23.06
CA SER A 35 -8.96 15.55 24.40
C SER A 35 -10.21 16.46 24.45
N SER A 36 -10.59 17.08 23.33
CA SER A 36 -11.74 17.99 23.23
C SER A 36 -13.00 17.35 22.62
N GLN A 37 -12.87 16.19 21.96
CA GLN A 37 -13.98 15.48 21.35
C GLN A 37 -13.97 14.04 21.84
N GLY A 38 -15.09 13.55 22.36
CA GLY A 38 -15.22 12.18 22.86
C GLY A 38 -14.70 11.13 21.86
N PHE A 39 -14.60 9.87 22.29
CA PHE A 39 -14.11 8.76 21.48
C PHE A 39 -14.85 8.68 20.13
N LYS A 40 -14.07 8.68 19.04
CA LYS A 40 -14.54 8.40 17.69
C LYS A 40 -13.84 7.17 17.16
N VAL A 41 -14.58 6.22 16.60
CA VAL A 41 -14.03 4.99 15.99
C VAL A 41 -13.01 5.32 14.91
N SER A 42 -13.27 6.33 14.08
CA SER A 42 -12.33 6.81 13.08
C SER A 42 -11.00 7.27 13.67
N GLY A 43 -11.02 8.00 14.80
CA GLY A 43 -9.81 8.44 15.49
C GLY A 43 -8.99 7.27 16.04
N TYR A 44 -9.68 6.23 16.51
CA TYR A 44 -9.03 4.99 16.96
C TYR A 44 -8.32 4.27 15.80
N TYR A 45 -9.01 4.10 14.68
CA TYR A 45 -8.40 3.51 13.48
C TYR A 45 -7.19 4.31 12.99
N HIS A 46 -7.27 5.63 12.98
CA HIS A 46 -6.13 6.48 12.59
C HIS A 46 -4.95 6.36 13.57
N SER A 47 -5.19 6.15 14.86
CA SER A 47 -4.12 5.96 15.84
C SER A 47 -3.44 4.59 15.76
N LEU A 48 -4.18 3.56 15.31
CA LEU A 48 -3.65 2.21 15.11
C LEU A 48 -2.98 2.04 13.73
N SER A 49 -3.41 2.81 12.74
CA SER A 49 -2.80 2.77 11.42
C SER A 49 -1.48 3.55 11.48
N PRO A 50 -0.32 2.91 11.29
CA PRO A 50 0.91 3.66 11.12
C PRO A 50 0.69 4.63 9.96
N SER A 51 1.06 5.90 10.16
CA SER A 51 0.99 6.93 9.10
C SER A 51 2.06 6.66 8.04
N ILE A 52 2.03 5.47 7.46
CA ILE A 52 2.68 5.23 6.19
C ILE A 52 1.78 5.94 5.18
N VAL A 53 2.16 7.17 4.86
CA VAL A 53 1.60 7.87 3.69
C VAL A 53 2.13 7.11 2.47
N ILE A 54 1.55 5.94 2.21
CA ILE A 54 1.64 5.35 0.89
C ILE A 54 0.81 6.30 0.04
N CYS A 55 1.50 7.13 -0.74
CA CYS A 55 0.85 7.96 -1.74
C CYS A 55 0.30 7.01 -2.81
N PHE A 56 -0.87 6.44 -2.55
CA PHE A 56 -1.48 5.51 -3.48
C PHE A 56 -1.98 6.30 -4.70
N PRO A 57 -1.70 5.87 -5.92
CA PRO A 57 -2.04 6.59 -7.16
C PRO A 57 -3.54 6.50 -7.50
N TRP A 58 -4.42 6.98 -6.60
CA TRP A 58 -5.87 6.95 -6.74
C TRP A 58 -6.36 7.56 -8.04
N ASN A 59 -5.76 8.68 -8.42
CA ASN A 59 -6.14 9.41 -9.63
C ASN A 59 -5.85 8.60 -10.90
N MET A 60 -4.75 7.85 -10.90
CA MET A 60 -4.41 6.99 -12.02
C MET A 60 -5.41 5.85 -12.18
N VAL A 61 -5.77 5.21 -11.07
CA VAL A 61 -6.64 4.04 -11.08
C VAL A 61 -8.10 4.42 -11.38
N TRP A 62 -8.64 5.46 -10.74
CA TRP A 62 -10.08 5.73 -10.77
C TRP A 62 -10.51 6.88 -11.68
N GLN A 63 -9.60 7.79 -12.06
CA GLN A 63 -9.93 8.88 -13.00
C GLN A 63 -9.65 8.51 -14.47
N SER A 64 -9.08 7.34 -14.73
CA SER A 64 -8.97 6.82 -16.08
C SER A 64 -10.35 6.41 -16.58
N LYS A 65 -10.67 6.74 -17.84
CA LYS A 65 -11.94 6.37 -18.50
C LYS A 65 -11.95 4.89 -18.92
N VAL A 66 -11.45 4.00 -18.08
CA VAL A 66 -11.48 2.54 -18.28
C VAL A 66 -12.74 1.94 -17.67
N SER A 67 -13.06 0.70 -18.05
CA SER A 67 -14.19 0.02 -17.42
C SER A 67 -13.95 -0.19 -15.92
N PRO A 68 -14.98 -0.18 -15.07
CA PRO A 68 -14.84 -0.39 -13.63
C PRO A 68 -14.13 -1.69 -13.27
N GLN A 69 -14.29 -2.75 -14.07
CA GLN A 69 -13.63 -4.03 -13.87
C GLN A 69 -12.11 -3.93 -14.02
N VAL A 70 -11.65 -3.21 -15.06
CA VAL A 70 -10.22 -2.97 -15.31
C VAL A 70 -9.64 -2.07 -14.22
N ALA A 71 -10.34 -1.00 -13.82
CA ALA A 71 -9.92 -0.14 -12.73
C ALA A 71 -9.79 -0.92 -11.41
N PHE A 72 -10.75 -1.79 -11.11
CA PHE A 72 -10.72 -2.66 -9.93
C PHE A 72 -9.55 -3.64 -9.97
N PHE A 73 -9.28 -4.25 -11.14
CA PHE A 73 -8.12 -5.13 -11.30
C PHE A 73 -6.81 -4.37 -11.06
N SER A 74 -6.62 -3.22 -11.69
CA SER A 74 -5.43 -2.38 -11.49
C SER A 74 -5.27 -1.94 -10.03
N TRP A 75 -6.36 -1.64 -9.35
CA TRP A 75 -6.36 -1.33 -7.92
C TRP A 75 -5.90 -2.51 -7.07
N THR A 76 -6.46 -3.70 -7.30
CA THR A 76 -6.09 -4.92 -6.56
C THR A 76 -4.65 -5.36 -6.88
N ALA A 77 -4.19 -5.16 -8.12
CA ALA A 77 -2.81 -5.38 -8.52
C ALA A 77 -1.84 -4.43 -7.79
N ALA A 78 -2.16 -3.13 -7.75
CA ALA A 78 -1.36 -2.14 -7.02
C ALA A 78 -1.27 -2.42 -5.51
N LEU A 79 -2.33 -3.00 -4.93
CA LEU A 79 -2.33 -3.45 -3.53
C LEU A 79 -1.62 -4.81 -3.33
N GLY A 80 -1.15 -5.45 -4.39
CA GLY A 80 -0.57 -6.79 -4.33
C GLY A 80 -1.56 -7.88 -3.94
N ARG A 81 -2.86 -7.71 -4.23
CA ARG A 81 -3.95 -8.59 -3.76
C ARG A 81 -4.62 -9.41 -4.85
N ILE A 82 -4.12 -9.40 -6.08
CA ILE A 82 -4.62 -10.31 -7.11
C ILE A 82 -4.31 -11.76 -6.75
N LEU A 83 -5.03 -12.68 -7.38
CA LEU A 83 -4.92 -14.10 -7.11
C LEU A 83 -3.62 -14.66 -7.73
N THR A 84 -2.55 -14.64 -6.94
CA THR A 84 -1.25 -15.24 -7.25
C THR A 84 -0.95 -16.38 -6.28
N ILE A 85 -0.01 -17.26 -6.62
CA ILE A 85 0.41 -18.37 -5.76
C ILE A 85 0.88 -17.84 -4.39
N ASP A 86 1.65 -16.74 -4.37
CA ASP A 86 2.09 -16.07 -3.14
C ASP A 86 0.90 -15.62 -2.26
N ASN A 87 -0.14 -15.06 -2.86
CA ASN A 87 -1.34 -14.66 -2.13
C ASN A 87 -2.22 -15.85 -1.69
N LEU A 88 -2.25 -16.94 -2.43
CA LEU A 88 -2.88 -18.18 -2.01
C LEU A 88 -2.15 -18.79 -0.80
N TRP A 89 -0.84 -18.76 -0.82
CA TRP A 89 0.01 -19.21 0.29
C TRP A 89 -0.24 -18.43 1.58
N LYS A 90 -0.31 -17.10 1.46
CA LYS A 90 -0.67 -16.23 2.60
C LYS A 90 -2.06 -16.53 3.17
N ARG A 91 -2.92 -17.16 2.38
CA ARG A 91 -4.26 -17.62 2.80
C ARG A 91 -4.29 -19.07 3.24
N HIS A 92 -3.12 -19.69 3.44
CA HIS A 92 -2.95 -21.09 3.86
C HIS A 92 -3.49 -22.13 2.87
N PHE A 93 -3.62 -21.79 1.59
CA PHE A 93 -3.86 -22.79 0.55
C PHE A 93 -2.56 -23.50 0.23
N VAL A 94 -2.59 -24.85 0.24
CA VAL A 94 -1.45 -25.68 -0.17
C VAL A 94 -1.40 -25.71 -1.70
N VAL A 95 -0.51 -24.91 -2.29
CA VAL A 95 -0.28 -24.87 -3.72
C VAL A 95 1.21 -25.13 -3.97
N LEU A 96 1.55 -25.77 -5.08
CA LEU A 96 2.94 -25.96 -5.48
C LEU A 96 3.61 -24.58 -5.67
N GLU A 97 4.78 -24.41 -5.06
CA GLU A 97 5.54 -23.15 -5.06
C GLU A 97 6.09 -22.73 -6.44
N TRP A 98 5.69 -23.40 -7.47
CA TRP A 98 6.28 -23.28 -8.77
C TRP A 98 5.37 -22.56 -9.75
N PHE A 99 5.81 -21.37 -10.22
CA PHE A 99 5.14 -20.71 -11.32
C PHE A 99 5.42 -21.46 -12.62
N PHE A 100 4.41 -22.15 -13.14
CA PHE A 100 4.52 -23.05 -14.28
C PHE A 100 5.12 -22.39 -15.52
N MET A 101 4.81 -21.12 -15.77
CA MET A 101 5.30 -20.40 -16.95
C MET A 101 6.76 -19.95 -16.83
N CYS A 102 7.20 -19.52 -15.64
CA CYS A 102 8.55 -18.99 -15.44
C CYS A 102 9.57 -20.07 -15.06
N LYS A 103 9.16 -21.07 -14.29
CA LYS A 103 9.98 -22.17 -13.75
C LYS A 103 11.25 -21.75 -12.98
N ARG A 104 11.39 -20.48 -12.62
CA ARG A 104 12.58 -19.92 -11.97
C ARG A 104 12.32 -19.34 -10.58
N CYS A 105 11.14 -18.80 -10.36
CA CYS A 105 10.78 -18.11 -9.11
C CYS A 105 9.30 -18.25 -8.81
N GLY A 106 8.92 -17.98 -7.54
CA GLY A 106 7.53 -17.97 -7.10
C GLY A 106 6.72 -16.89 -7.84
N GLU A 107 5.43 -17.14 -7.99
CA GLU A 107 4.51 -16.20 -8.60
C GLU A 107 4.11 -15.12 -7.61
N SER A 108 4.69 -13.94 -7.72
CA SER A 108 4.22 -12.72 -7.06
C SER A 108 3.54 -11.79 -8.05
N VAL A 109 2.75 -10.84 -7.55
CA VAL A 109 2.06 -9.84 -8.39
C VAL A 109 3.06 -9.03 -9.20
N ASP A 110 4.12 -8.55 -8.57
CA ASP A 110 5.15 -7.74 -9.20
C ASP A 110 5.95 -8.55 -10.24
N HIS A 111 6.25 -9.82 -9.93
CA HIS A 111 6.91 -10.69 -10.89
C HIS A 111 6.01 -10.92 -12.12
N LEU A 112 4.75 -11.27 -11.92
CA LEU A 112 3.82 -11.60 -13.00
C LEU A 112 3.58 -10.40 -13.94
N LEU A 113 3.37 -9.20 -13.38
CA LEU A 113 2.94 -8.04 -14.15
C LEU A 113 4.09 -7.15 -14.65
N LEU A 114 5.28 -7.22 -14.05
CA LEU A 114 6.41 -6.35 -14.39
C LEU A 114 7.65 -7.12 -14.85
N HIS A 115 8.00 -8.19 -14.13
CA HIS A 115 9.30 -8.85 -14.28
C HIS A 115 9.25 -10.17 -15.04
N TYR A 116 8.06 -10.70 -15.32
CA TYR A 116 7.93 -11.84 -16.21
C TYR A 116 8.43 -11.46 -17.60
N PRO A 117 9.25 -12.29 -18.28
CA PRO A 117 9.94 -11.91 -19.52
C PRO A 117 9.01 -11.28 -20.56
N ILE A 118 7.85 -11.87 -20.81
CA ILE A 118 6.89 -11.34 -21.79
C ILE A 118 6.32 -9.99 -21.32
N ALA A 119 5.96 -9.85 -20.04
CA ALA A 119 5.47 -8.59 -19.51
C ALA A 119 6.53 -7.50 -19.62
N TYR A 120 7.76 -7.82 -19.27
CA TYR A 120 8.89 -6.89 -19.39
C TYR A 120 9.13 -6.43 -20.84
N GLU A 121 9.06 -7.34 -21.80
CA GLU A 121 9.18 -7.01 -23.22
C GLU A 121 8.04 -6.11 -23.71
N MET A 122 6.80 -6.39 -23.28
CA MET A 122 5.64 -5.55 -23.61
C MET A 122 5.81 -4.14 -23.05
N TRP A 123 6.21 -3.99 -21.80
CA TRP A 123 6.51 -2.68 -21.20
C TRP A 123 7.63 -1.96 -21.95
N SER A 124 8.73 -2.65 -22.27
CA SER A 124 9.87 -2.10 -22.99
C SER A 124 9.48 -1.60 -24.37
N MET A 125 8.64 -2.36 -25.08
CA MET A 125 8.10 -1.98 -26.39
C MET A 125 7.26 -0.69 -26.29
N ILE A 126 6.39 -0.60 -25.30
CA ILE A 126 5.56 0.60 -25.08
C ILE A 126 6.44 1.82 -24.76
N PHE A 127 7.42 1.69 -23.86
CA PHE A 127 8.32 2.80 -23.56
C PHE A 127 9.11 3.25 -24.80
N CYS A 128 9.56 2.30 -25.63
CA CYS A 128 10.23 2.61 -26.89
C CYS A 128 9.30 3.35 -27.85
N LEU A 129 8.03 2.92 -28.00
CA LEU A 129 7.04 3.59 -28.86
C LEU A 129 6.75 5.03 -28.43
N PHE A 130 6.81 5.31 -27.13
CA PHE A 130 6.64 6.66 -26.61
C PHE A 130 7.95 7.46 -26.49
N GLY A 131 9.09 6.85 -26.88
CA GLY A 131 10.41 7.49 -26.83
C GLY A 131 10.90 7.79 -25.42
N ILE A 132 10.54 6.95 -24.45
CA ILE A 132 10.86 7.14 -23.03
C ILE A 132 11.99 6.20 -22.63
N CYS A 133 13.06 6.76 -22.10
CA CYS A 133 14.07 5.99 -21.37
C CYS A 133 13.57 5.74 -19.95
N TRP A 134 13.32 4.50 -19.60
CA TRP A 134 12.73 4.11 -18.32
C TRP A 134 13.50 2.96 -17.67
N VAL A 135 13.54 2.98 -16.35
CA VAL A 135 13.99 1.85 -15.54
C VAL A 135 12.75 1.23 -14.90
N MET A 136 12.56 -0.07 -15.11
CA MET A 136 11.41 -0.78 -14.58
C MET A 136 11.41 -0.73 -13.05
N PRO A 137 10.36 -0.21 -12.40
CA PRO A 137 10.28 -0.18 -10.95
C PRO A 137 10.07 -1.59 -10.39
N GLN A 138 10.35 -1.75 -9.11
CA GLN A 138 10.28 -3.05 -8.45
C GLN A 138 8.84 -3.50 -8.20
N ARG A 139 7.92 -2.55 -7.96
CA ARG A 139 6.53 -2.85 -7.60
C ARG A 139 5.55 -2.16 -8.54
N VAL A 140 4.39 -2.81 -8.72
CA VAL A 140 3.29 -2.27 -9.53
C VAL A 140 2.81 -0.91 -9.02
N VAL A 141 2.72 -0.72 -7.70
CA VAL A 141 2.30 0.56 -7.11
C VAL A 141 3.28 1.69 -7.46
N ASP A 142 4.58 1.42 -7.47
CA ASP A 142 5.61 2.40 -7.81
C ASP A 142 5.55 2.76 -9.29
N LEU A 143 5.24 1.79 -10.17
CA LEU A 143 5.00 2.05 -11.59
C LEU A 143 3.83 3.02 -11.78
N LEU A 144 2.69 2.77 -11.13
CA LEU A 144 1.50 3.60 -11.27
C LEU A 144 1.72 5.00 -10.69
N ASP A 145 2.47 5.13 -9.59
CA ASP A 145 2.78 6.43 -8.99
C ASP A 145 3.65 7.28 -9.90
N CYS A 146 4.75 6.69 -10.41
CA CYS A 146 5.63 7.39 -11.35
C CYS A 146 4.97 7.69 -12.71
N TRP A 147 3.96 6.90 -13.12
CA TRP A 147 3.31 7.05 -14.42
C TRP A 147 2.64 8.41 -14.60
N THR A 148 2.11 8.97 -13.53
CA THR A 148 1.40 10.26 -13.57
C THR A 148 2.33 11.46 -13.72
N CYS A 149 3.58 11.35 -13.27
CA CYS A 149 4.49 12.48 -13.15
C CYS A 149 5.14 12.90 -14.48
N ASN A 150 5.38 11.97 -15.40
CA ASN A 150 6.28 12.18 -16.53
C ASN A 150 5.62 12.70 -17.82
N PHE A 151 4.28 12.69 -17.97
CA PHE A 151 3.65 12.91 -19.27
C PHE A 151 2.61 14.03 -19.36
N ARG A 152 2.67 15.02 -18.49
CA ARG A 152 1.68 16.12 -18.45
C ARG A 152 1.59 16.96 -19.73
N ARG A 153 2.57 16.91 -20.64
CA ARG A 153 2.66 17.78 -21.84
C ARG A 153 2.63 17.07 -23.19
N HIS A 154 2.41 15.76 -23.23
CA HIS A 154 2.47 15.05 -24.51
C HIS A 154 1.12 15.03 -25.25
N ARG A 155 1.13 15.12 -26.60
CA ARG A 155 -0.08 15.07 -27.45
C ARG A 155 -0.96 13.83 -27.21
N ASN A 156 -0.37 12.74 -26.77
CA ASN A 156 -1.03 11.44 -26.61
C ASN A 156 -1.30 11.10 -25.11
N ILE A 157 -1.46 12.10 -24.27
CA ILE A 157 -1.68 11.90 -22.82
C ILE A 157 -2.89 11.00 -22.51
N ALA A 158 -3.93 11.07 -23.35
CA ALA A 158 -5.10 10.21 -23.17
C ALA A 158 -4.74 8.73 -23.33
N ILE A 159 -4.03 8.38 -24.43
CA ILE A 159 -3.58 7.00 -24.69
C ILE A 159 -2.62 6.56 -23.58
N TRP A 160 -1.67 7.42 -23.21
CA TRP A 160 -0.70 7.13 -22.15
C TRP A 160 -1.36 6.72 -20.83
N ARG A 161 -2.44 7.39 -20.43
CA ARG A 161 -3.19 7.04 -19.21
C ARG A 161 -3.84 5.66 -19.24
N PHE A 162 -4.16 5.14 -20.43
CA PHE A 162 -4.75 3.80 -20.56
C PHE A 162 -3.74 2.68 -20.55
N VAL A 163 -2.50 2.94 -20.95
CA VAL A 163 -1.46 1.93 -21.14
C VAL A 163 -1.31 0.98 -19.93
N PRO A 164 -1.15 1.45 -18.69
CA PRO A 164 -1.00 0.55 -17.54
C PRO A 164 -2.21 -0.38 -17.36
N HIS A 165 -3.39 0.14 -17.60
CA HIS A 165 -4.63 -0.63 -17.49
C HIS A 165 -4.80 -1.70 -18.59
N CYS A 166 -4.14 -1.52 -19.72
CA CYS A 166 -4.17 -2.48 -20.83
C CYS A 166 -3.10 -3.57 -20.69
N LEU A 167 -2.00 -3.27 -19.99
CA LEU A 167 -0.88 -4.20 -19.83
C LEU A 167 -0.97 -5.04 -18.56
N MET A 168 -1.78 -4.63 -17.59
CA MET A 168 -2.09 -5.39 -16.40
C MET A 168 -3.25 -6.35 -16.63
#